data_4c9d1261696e7d1d2f0a338167be6f12
#
_entry.id   4c9d1261696e7d1d2f0a338167be6f12
#
_cell.length_a   1.000
_cell.length_b   1.000
_cell.length_c   1.000
_cell.angle_alpha   90.00
_cell.angle_beta   90.00
_cell.angle_gamma   90.00
#
_symmetry.space_group_name_H-M   'P 1'
#
loop_
_entity.id
_entity.type
_entity.pdbx_description
1 polymer ?
#
loop_
_entity_poly.entity_id
_entity_poly.type
_entity_poly.pdbx_seq_one_letter_code
_entity_poly.pdbx_strand_id
1 'polypeptide(L)'
;MIEERDISVAMRDGTRLAVDVYRPDAAGAYPVLYASALHNKDIQGPDIADILPRQPAHAPLWFGPIEAGDTRRFIANGYVHVIAQPRGSAKSEGHYGHEDTDHYDLIEWITQQPWSNGKVGMVGISGFAGEQWRAAAQGHPALKAIFPYDACSAYGGMFGFRDFNPGGVLHSFPYLLDVFSTVHEQRDRPTELPAAEEELWRQAMRNPDFKQYINLFNILTQKGQRTFIMYLMMTHPWEPDGTVERAEQIFRKIKIPFYTGSGAYAYTYKLHWLGAQHYFQNVDSPKKLLFTGPAHLERPFHQYHDEIIRWYDHWLKGHDTGIMNEPPVRYWLMGANEWRTGTEWPLPETQWTKFYLSHWEGLTTEPPRPAAEVGAAAREPDVFTQMPLTRTTKVERLRYMTEPLPHDVTVAGPITLTLHAAIDQDDTNWIVALKDVGPDVSVRTAREGERDVPATLPERELTRGWLKASYRALDQKRSKPWEPFHKLTRDSVSAVQPGEVIEYQIQILATANQFKAGHRICLDITSMDVPTGTGAMTNVEYIPYHVCSSRTVTHRVYRDAERPSHLLLPIIPEAGNHRPT
;
A
#
# COMPACT_ATOMS: atom_id res chain seq x y z
N MET A 1 -32.44 14.84 6.50
CA MET A 1 -31.56 14.57 5.35
C MET A 1 -32.44 14.19 4.18
N ILE A 2 -32.20 14.80 3.01
CA ILE A 2 -32.87 14.45 1.75
C ILE A 2 -31.94 13.49 1.01
N GLU A 3 -32.52 12.42 0.46
CA GLU A 3 -31.82 11.39 -0.32
C GLU A 3 -32.40 11.35 -1.73
N GLU A 4 -31.55 11.45 -2.72
CA GLU A 4 -31.89 11.31 -4.14
C GLU A 4 -30.98 10.23 -4.72
N ARG A 5 -31.54 9.07 -5.03
CA ARG A 5 -30.77 7.89 -5.46
C ARG A 5 -30.92 7.62 -6.94
N ASP A 6 -29.91 7.01 -7.53
CA ASP A 6 -29.87 6.58 -8.93
C ASP A 6 -30.17 7.72 -9.92
N ILE A 7 -29.72 8.94 -9.61
CA ILE A 7 -29.78 10.06 -10.54
C ILE A 7 -28.91 9.72 -11.74
N SER A 8 -29.51 9.79 -12.93
CA SER A 8 -28.83 9.50 -14.19
C SER A 8 -28.17 10.77 -14.74
N VAL A 9 -26.86 10.89 -14.60
CA VAL A 9 -26.07 12.06 -15.03
C VAL A 9 -25.37 11.76 -16.34
N ALA A 10 -25.61 12.60 -17.36
CA ALA A 10 -24.98 12.45 -18.67
C ALA A 10 -23.56 13.04 -18.69
N MET A 11 -22.59 12.26 -19.16
CA MET A 11 -21.25 12.73 -19.46
C MET A 11 -21.23 13.40 -20.84
N ARG A 12 -20.14 14.09 -21.18
CA ARG A 12 -20.02 14.82 -22.48
C ARG A 12 -20.15 13.96 -23.72
N ASP A 13 -19.88 12.66 -23.59
CA ASP A 13 -20.03 11.67 -24.67
C ASP A 13 -21.42 11.03 -24.71
N GLY A 14 -22.33 11.44 -23.82
CA GLY A 14 -23.69 10.93 -23.71
C GLY A 14 -23.85 9.72 -22.79
N THR A 15 -22.77 9.10 -22.34
CA THR A 15 -22.82 7.99 -21.37
C THR A 15 -23.44 8.47 -20.06
N ARG A 16 -24.33 7.67 -19.46
CA ARG A 16 -25.03 8.07 -18.25
C ARG A 16 -24.51 7.30 -17.04
N LEU A 17 -24.12 8.07 -16.01
CA LEU A 17 -23.64 7.52 -14.75
C LEU A 17 -24.69 7.60 -13.66
N ALA A 18 -24.75 6.59 -12.80
CA ALA A 18 -25.67 6.55 -11.66
C ALA A 18 -25.03 7.25 -10.46
N VAL A 19 -25.76 8.22 -9.88
CA VAL A 19 -25.27 9.07 -8.80
C VAL A 19 -26.29 9.11 -7.67
N ASP A 20 -25.83 9.01 -6.43
CA ASP A 20 -26.63 9.26 -5.23
C ASP A 20 -26.23 10.60 -4.61
N VAL A 21 -27.22 11.37 -4.17
CA VAL A 21 -27.04 12.65 -3.50
C VAL A 21 -27.71 12.62 -2.15
N TYR A 22 -26.95 12.93 -1.12
CA TYR A 22 -27.40 13.10 0.25
C TYR A 22 -27.16 14.54 0.67
N ARG A 23 -28.20 15.23 1.17
CA ARG A 23 -28.09 16.66 1.50
C ARG A 23 -28.90 17.08 2.72
N PRO A 24 -28.56 18.21 3.35
CA PRO A 24 -29.38 18.78 4.42
C PRO A 24 -30.82 19.06 3.97
N ASP A 25 -31.79 18.92 4.89
CA ASP A 25 -33.21 19.25 4.65
C ASP A 25 -33.42 20.75 4.49
N ALA A 26 -32.60 21.54 5.17
CA ALA A 26 -32.67 23.00 5.11
C ALA A 26 -32.34 23.51 3.70
N ALA A 27 -33.09 24.49 3.24
CA ALA A 27 -32.78 25.16 1.98
C ALA A 27 -31.44 25.91 2.10
N GLY A 28 -30.61 25.79 1.04
CA GLY A 28 -29.32 26.46 1.01
C GLY A 28 -28.39 25.84 -0.04
N ALA A 29 -27.30 26.53 -0.30
CA ALA A 29 -26.22 26.03 -1.13
C ALA A 29 -25.04 25.65 -0.24
N TYR A 30 -24.58 24.41 -0.35
CA TYR A 30 -23.59 23.80 0.52
C TYR A 30 -22.33 23.39 -0.26
N PRO A 31 -21.16 23.34 0.40
CA PRO A 31 -20.01 22.69 -0.17
C PRO A 31 -20.26 21.19 -0.30
N VAL A 32 -19.66 20.57 -1.31
CA VAL A 32 -19.93 19.18 -1.69
C VAL A 32 -18.70 18.31 -1.42
N LEU A 33 -18.92 17.16 -0.80
CA LEU A 33 -17.96 16.07 -0.72
C LEU A 33 -18.37 14.99 -1.73
N TYR A 34 -17.51 14.72 -2.69
CA TYR A 34 -17.75 13.80 -3.79
C TYR A 34 -16.90 12.55 -3.62
N ALA A 35 -17.49 11.39 -3.85
CA ALA A 35 -16.85 10.09 -3.79
C ALA A 35 -17.23 9.25 -5.03
N SER A 36 -16.28 8.51 -5.60
CA SER A 36 -16.51 7.58 -6.70
C SER A 36 -15.48 6.46 -6.66
N ALA A 37 -15.92 5.24 -6.84
CA ALA A 37 -15.06 4.06 -7.01
C ALA A 37 -15.83 2.88 -7.60
N LEU A 38 -15.11 1.81 -7.95
CA LEU A 38 -15.73 0.56 -8.42
C LEU A 38 -16.63 -0.13 -7.40
N HIS A 39 -16.42 0.14 -6.11
CA HIS A 39 -17.29 -0.40 -5.07
C HIS A 39 -18.70 0.10 -5.27
N ASN A 40 -19.66 -0.82 -5.26
CA ASN A 40 -21.06 -0.48 -5.51
C ASN A 40 -21.52 0.63 -4.56
N LYS A 41 -22.00 1.75 -5.14
CA LYS A 41 -22.48 2.91 -4.38
C LYS A 41 -23.62 2.55 -3.42
N ASP A 42 -24.42 1.51 -3.73
CA ASP A 42 -25.55 1.11 -2.92
C ASP A 42 -25.13 0.55 -1.53
N ILE A 43 -23.86 0.12 -1.38
CA ILE A 43 -23.30 -0.31 -0.10
C ILE A 43 -22.50 0.79 0.62
N GLN A 44 -22.48 2.01 0.09
CA GLN A 44 -21.76 3.14 0.67
C GLN A 44 -22.67 4.08 1.47
N GLY A 45 -23.97 3.97 1.32
CA GLY A 45 -24.94 4.86 1.93
C GLY A 45 -25.13 4.67 3.42
N PRO A 46 -25.84 5.61 4.08
CA PRO A 46 -26.05 5.61 5.53
C PRO A 46 -26.80 4.37 6.05
N ASP A 47 -27.69 3.79 5.26
CA ASP A 47 -28.46 2.59 5.65
C ASP A 47 -27.56 1.39 5.90
N ILE A 48 -26.50 1.24 5.10
CA ILE A 48 -25.53 0.14 5.29
C ILE A 48 -24.67 0.41 6.53
N ALA A 49 -24.28 1.65 6.77
CA ALA A 49 -23.53 2.02 7.97
C ALA A 49 -24.29 1.69 9.28
N ASP A 50 -25.61 1.79 9.25
CA ASP A 50 -26.47 1.44 10.40
C ASP A 50 -26.61 -0.08 10.60
N ILE A 51 -26.56 -0.87 9.53
CA ILE A 51 -26.69 -2.33 9.58
C ILE A 51 -25.41 -3.00 10.07
N LEU A 52 -24.26 -2.44 9.72
CA LEU A 52 -22.98 -3.06 10.00
C LEU A 52 -22.62 -2.94 11.48
N PRO A 53 -22.45 -4.06 12.20
CA PRO A 53 -22.02 -4.03 13.60
C PRO A 53 -20.60 -3.46 13.71
N ARG A 54 -20.25 -2.92 14.85
CA ARG A 54 -18.87 -2.53 15.14
C ARG A 54 -17.98 -3.77 15.02
N GLN A 55 -16.94 -3.65 14.19
CA GLN A 55 -16.00 -4.72 13.93
C GLN A 55 -14.67 -4.42 14.63
N PRO A 56 -13.94 -5.44 15.09
CA PRO A 56 -12.55 -5.27 15.50
C PRO A 56 -11.70 -4.69 14.35
N ALA A 57 -10.63 -3.98 14.69
CA ALA A 57 -9.75 -3.32 13.72
C ALA A 57 -9.22 -4.24 12.61
N HIS A 58 -9.01 -5.49 12.94
CA HIS A 58 -8.47 -6.52 12.05
C HIS A 58 -9.53 -7.42 11.42
N ALA A 59 -10.82 -7.13 11.58
CA ALA A 59 -11.88 -7.95 11.00
C ALA A 59 -11.96 -7.77 9.48
N PRO A 60 -11.91 -8.86 8.72
CA PRO A 60 -11.90 -8.80 7.26
C PRO A 60 -13.26 -8.47 6.63
N LEU A 61 -14.32 -8.46 7.41
CA LEU A 61 -15.71 -8.35 6.93
C LEU A 61 -16.10 -6.97 6.40
N TRP A 62 -15.21 -5.98 6.49
CA TRP A 62 -15.51 -4.59 6.18
C TRP A 62 -15.05 -4.11 4.83
N PHE A 63 -14.56 -4.99 4.01
CA PHE A 63 -14.07 -4.61 2.70
C PHE A 63 -15.20 -4.14 1.79
N GLY A 64 -15.04 -2.95 1.27
CA GLY A 64 -15.95 -2.34 0.30
C GLY A 64 -17.09 -1.46 0.85
N PRO A 65 -17.79 -1.79 1.96
CA PRO A 65 -18.85 -0.91 2.46
C PRO A 65 -18.31 0.31 3.19
N ILE A 66 -19.05 1.43 3.10
CA ILE A 66 -18.76 2.73 3.75
C ILE A 66 -17.36 3.33 3.50
N GLU A 67 -16.69 2.94 2.44
CA GLU A 67 -15.39 3.51 2.06
C GLU A 67 -15.50 4.91 1.46
N ALA A 68 -16.69 5.30 0.98
CA ALA A 68 -16.99 6.65 0.49
C ALA A 68 -17.07 7.70 1.61
N GLY A 69 -17.18 7.28 2.87
CA GLY A 69 -17.24 8.16 4.04
C GLY A 69 -18.54 8.07 4.83
N ASP A 70 -18.58 8.75 5.98
CA ASP A 70 -19.74 8.81 6.86
C ASP A 70 -20.71 9.93 6.41
N THR A 71 -21.66 9.57 5.58
CA THR A 71 -22.67 10.48 5.02
C THR A 71 -23.39 11.29 6.10
N ARG A 72 -23.83 10.64 7.20
CA ARG A 72 -24.57 11.33 8.25
C ARG A 72 -23.77 12.44 8.93
N ARG A 73 -22.51 12.18 9.17
CA ARG A 73 -21.60 13.17 9.76
C ARG A 73 -21.30 14.30 8.79
N PHE A 74 -21.14 14.02 7.49
CA PHE A 74 -20.96 15.08 6.50
C PHE A 74 -22.17 16.00 6.44
N ILE A 75 -23.38 15.44 6.38
CA ILE A 75 -24.63 16.20 6.36
C ILE A 75 -24.78 17.03 7.64
N ALA A 76 -24.53 16.43 8.81
CA ALA A 76 -24.61 17.12 10.11
C ALA A 76 -23.63 18.31 10.21
N ASN A 77 -22.54 18.28 9.46
CA ASN A 77 -21.56 19.35 9.37
C ASN A 77 -21.81 20.30 8.18
N GLY A 78 -22.98 20.25 7.55
CA GLY A 78 -23.37 21.19 6.50
C GLY A 78 -22.66 20.97 5.17
N TYR A 79 -22.43 19.73 4.78
CA TYR A 79 -21.97 19.29 3.47
C TYR A 79 -23.08 18.56 2.73
N VAL A 80 -23.02 18.56 1.40
CA VAL A 80 -23.71 17.59 0.57
C VAL A 80 -22.72 16.45 0.29
N HIS A 81 -23.18 15.21 0.36
CA HIS A 81 -22.37 14.04 -0.01
C HIS A 81 -22.90 13.44 -1.31
N VAL A 82 -22.04 13.35 -2.31
CA VAL A 82 -22.36 12.80 -3.64
C VAL A 82 -21.54 11.54 -3.84
N ILE A 83 -22.20 10.42 -4.15
CA ILE A 83 -21.55 9.14 -4.40
C ILE A 83 -21.91 8.70 -5.82
N ALA A 84 -20.91 8.63 -6.70
CA ALA A 84 -21.10 8.23 -8.09
C ALA A 84 -20.55 6.83 -8.37
N GLN A 85 -21.23 6.11 -9.24
CA GLN A 85 -20.77 4.84 -9.78
C GLN A 85 -20.00 5.08 -11.09
N PRO A 86 -18.76 4.60 -11.25
CA PRO A 86 -18.01 4.75 -12.50
C PRO A 86 -18.71 4.08 -13.69
N ARG A 87 -18.41 4.56 -14.90
CA ARG A 87 -18.93 3.99 -16.14
C ARG A 87 -18.65 2.48 -16.25
N GLY A 88 -19.58 1.74 -16.85
CA GLY A 88 -19.46 0.30 -17.07
C GLY A 88 -19.50 -0.54 -15.80
N SER A 89 -19.93 0.03 -14.66
CA SER A 89 -20.08 -0.68 -13.41
C SER A 89 -21.46 -0.46 -12.77
N ALA A 90 -21.99 -1.49 -12.11
CA ALA A 90 -23.31 -1.52 -11.47
C ALA A 90 -24.41 -0.90 -12.36
N LYS A 91 -25.01 0.23 -11.95
CA LYS A 91 -26.10 0.89 -12.67
C LYS A 91 -25.65 1.93 -13.69
N SER A 92 -24.36 2.21 -13.81
CA SER A 92 -23.82 3.13 -14.80
C SER A 92 -23.67 2.48 -16.17
N GLU A 93 -23.91 3.27 -17.22
CA GLU A 93 -23.73 2.85 -18.61
C GLU A 93 -22.25 2.86 -19.03
N GLY A 94 -22.00 2.40 -20.28
CA GLY A 94 -20.70 2.42 -20.92
C GLY A 94 -19.85 1.21 -20.58
N HIS A 95 -18.59 1.28 -20.98
CA HIS A 95 -17.61 0.23 -20.72
C HIS A 95 -16.74 0.63 -19.53
N TYR A 96 -16.40 -0.34 -18.68
CA TYR A 96 -15.45 -0.09 -17.63
C TYR A 96 -14.08 0.26 -18.21
N GLY A 97 -13.68 1.45 -17.93
CA GLY A 97 -12.41 2.02 -18.31
C GLY A 97 -12.24 3.34 -17.55
N HIS A 98 -11.05 3.86 -17.55
CA HIS A 98 -10.82 5.16 -16.93
C HIS A 98 -10.90 6.22 -18.01
N GLU A 99 -12.12 6.72 -18.22
CA GLU A 99 -12.29 7.94 -19.01
C GLU A 99 -11.80 9.13 -18.20
N ASP A 100 -10.76 9.74 -18.71
CA ASP A 100 -10.08 10.86 -18.02
C ASP A 100 -10.97 12.09 -17.83
N THR A 101 -12.20 12.10 -18.38
CA THR A 101 -13.12 13.25 -18.30
C THR A 101 -14.32 13.06 -17.39
N ASP A 102 -14.62 11.85 -16.95
CA ASP A 102 -15.84 11.58 -16.15
C ASP A 102 -15.88 12.36 -14.84
N HIS A 103 -14.78 12.44 -14.13
CA HIS A 103 -14.74 13.22 -12.88
C HIS A 103 -14.91 14.72 -13.16
N TYR A 104 -14.33 15.21 -14.25
CA TYR A 104 -14.51 16.61 -14.65
C TYR A 104 -15.99 16.92 -14.91
N ASP A 105 -16.67 16.08 -15.68
CA ASP A 105 -18.08 16.25 -16.04
C ASP A 105 -19.01 16.11 -14.83
N LEU A 106 -18.72 15.17 -13.93
CA LEU A 106 -19.48 15.03 -12.69
C LEU A 106 -19.31 16.23 -11.76
N ILE A 107 -18.10 16.77 -11.63
CA ILE A 107 -17.86 17.97 -10.82
C ILE A 107 -18.54 19.18 -11.47
N GLU A 108 -18.52 19.32 -12.78
CA GLU A 108 -19.24 20.37 -13.51
C GLU A 108 -20.75 20.25 -13.23
N TRP A 109 -21.33 19.05 -13.37
CA TRP A 109 -22.74 18.80 -13.03
C TRP A 109 -23.06 19.18 -11.58
N ILE A 110 -22.21 18.80 -10.61
CA ILE A 110 -22.37 19.16 -9.20
C ILE A 110 -22.43 20.67 -9.02
N THR A 111 -21.60 21.44 -9.72
CA THR A 111 -21.58 22.90 -9.56
C THR A 111 -22.83 23.58 -10.08
N GLN A 112 -23.56 22.94 -10.99
CA GLN A 112 -24.81 23.45 -11.57
C GLN A 112 -26.05 23.16 -10.73
N GLN A 113 -25.92 22.38 -9.64
CA GLN A 113 -27.06 22.02 -8.82
C GLN A 113 -27.46 23.15 -7.84
N PRO A 114 -28.77 23.37 -7.61
CA PRO A 114 -29.24 24.46 -6.75
C PRO A 114 -28.81 24.31 -5.28
N TRP A 115 -28.44 23.12 -4.85
CA TRP A 115 -27.96 22.84 -3.51
C TRP A 115 -26.43 22.96 -3.36
N SER A 116 -25.71 23.19 -4.45
CA SER A 116 -24.24 23.31 -4.46
C SER A 116 -23.81 24.77 -4.39
N ASN A 117 -22.81 25.08 -3.56
CA ASN A 117 -22.18 26.41 -3.55
C ASN A 117 -21.01 26.53 -4.54
N GLY A 118 -20.80 25.54 -5.42
CA GLY A 118 -19.74 25.50 -6.40
C GLY A 118 -18.35 25.12 -5.86
N LYS A 119 -18.23 24.71 -4.60
CA LYS A 119 -16.97 24.22 -4.03
C LYS A 119 -17.06 22.73 -3.73
N VAL A 120 -16.16 21.96 -4.31
CA VAL A 120 -16.12 20.50 -4.22
C VAL A 120 -14.83 20.04 -3.54
N GLY A 121 -14.93 19.10 -2.63
CA GLY A 121 -13.84 18.27 -2.13
C GLY A 121 -14.12 16.81 -2.48
N MET A 122 -13.10 15.97 -2.53
CA MET A 122 -13.30 14.53 -2.68
C MET A 122 -12.82 13.78 -1.46
N VAL A 123 -13.54 12.72 -1.12
CA VAL A 123 -13.34 11.92 0.09
C VAL A 123 -13.46 10.44 -0.23
N GLY A 124 -12.85 9.61 0.58
CA GLY A 124 -12.93 8.16 0.49
C GLY A 124 -11.56 7.50 0.60
N ILE A 125 -11.58 6.19 0.83
CA ILE A 125 -10.39 5.38 1.05
C ILE A 125 -10.20 4.36 -0.08
N SER A 126 -8.99 3.79 -0.19
CA SER A 126 -8.67 2.69 -1.12
C SER A 126 -9.00 3.06 -2.59
N GLY A 127 -9.92 2.37 -3.24
CA GLY A 127 -10.38 2.68 -4.59
C GLY A 127 -10.89 4.11 -4.73
N PHE A 128 -11.68 4.61 -3.75
CA PHE A 128 -12.14 5.99 -3.71
C PHE A 128 -11.01 7.01 -3.59
N ALA A 129 -9.93 6.65 -2.92
CA ALA A 129 -8.74 7.51 -2.82
C ALA A 129 -7.98 7.57 -4.16
N GLY A 130 -7.90 6.46 -4.88
CA GLY A 130 -7.33 6.42 -6.22
C GLY A 130 -8.03 7.36 -7.21
N GLU A 131 -9.36 7.39 -7.17
CA GLU A 131 -10.16 8.26 -8.03
C GLU A 131 -10.00 9.75 -7.68
N GLN A 132 -9.72 10.11 -6.42
CA GLN A 132 -9.42 11.49 -6.03
C GLN A 132 -8.16 12.03 -6.73
N TRP A 133 -7.11 11.21 -6.83
CA TRP A 133 -5.89 11.59 -7.54
C TRP A 133 -6.12 11.81 -9.04
N ARG A 134 -6.97 10.99 -9.66
CA ARG A 134 -7.36 11.14 -11.08
C ARG A 134 -8.14 12.41 -11.31
N ALA A 135 -9.16 12.67 -10.47
CA ALA A 135 -9.94 13.89 -10.53
C ALA A 135 -9.08 15.14 -10.33
N ALA A 136 -8.15 15.10 -9.37
CA ALA A 136 -7.21 16.21 -9.13
C ALA A 136 -6.31 16.49 -10.35
N ALA A 137 -5.87 15.44 -11.05
CA ALA A 137 -5.06 15.58 -12.25
C ALA A 137 -5.83 16.13 -13.46
N GLN A 138 -7.17 16.06 -13.47
CA GLN A 138 -8.03 16.68 -14.48
C GLN A 138 -8.14 18.21 -14.32
N GLY A 139 -7.88 18.73 -13.12
CA GLY A 139 -7.75 20.16 -12.87
C GLY A 139 -9.04 20.96 -12.92
N HIS A 140 -10.20 20.37 -12.54
CA HIS A 140 -11.46 21.10 -12.49
C HIS A 140 -11.39 22.24 -11.44
N PRO A 141 -11.75 23.50 -11.79
CA PRO A 141 -11.55 24.66 -10.91
C PRO A 141 -12.41 24.62 -9.63
N ALA A 142 -13.52 23.90 -9.62
CA ALA A 142 -14.37 23.73 -8.45
C ALA A 142 -13.81 22.73 -7.42
N LEU A 143 -12.91 21.81 -7.83
CA LEU A 143 -12.25 20.89 -6.93
C LEU A 143 -11.18 21.62 -6.12
N LYS A 144 -11.41 21.81 -4.82
CA LYS A 144 -10.59 22.68 -3.96
C LYS A 144 -9.61 21.92 -3.09
N ALA A 145 -9.94 20.71 -2.67
CA ALA A 145 -9.08 19.87 -1.83
C ALA A 145 -9.51 18.41 -1.92
N ILE A 146 -8.58 17.51 -1.61
CA ILE A 146 -8.83 16.06 -1.54
C ILE A 146 -8.29 15.45 -0.23
N PHE A 147 -8.86 14.31 0.17
CA PHE A 147 -8.42 13.52 1.32
C PHE A 147 -8.27 12.04 0.92
N PRO A 148 -7.27 11.70 0.08
CA PRO A 148 -7.06 10.34 -0.42
C PRO A 148 -6.30 9.49 0.62
N TYR A 149 -7.02 8.65 1.35
CA TYR A 149 -6.45 7.76 2.35
C TYR A 149 -6.38 6.32 1.82
N ASP A 150 -5.27 5.61 2.06
CA ASP A 150 -5.03 4.25 1.55
C ASP A 150 -5.13 4.14 0.02
N ALA A 151 -4.51 5.05 -0.71
CA ALA A 151 -4.44 4.99 -2.18
C ALA A 151 -3.24 4.18 -2.68
N CYS A 152 -3.42 3.47 -3.79
CA CYS A 152 -2.31 2.89 -4.52
C CYS A 152 -1.38 3.95 -5.11
N SER A 153 -0.12 3.60 -5.32
CA SER A 153 0.86 4.51 -5.93
C SER A 153 0.56 4.76 -7.40
N ALA A 154 0.71 6.02 -7.84
CA ALA A 154 0.65 6.36 -9.25
C ALA A 154 1.70 5.59 -10.09
N TYR A 155 2.84 5.26 -9.52
CA TYR A 155 3.85 4.42 -10.17
C TYR A 155 3.36 3.01 -10.51
N GLY A 156 2.31 2.53 -9.87
CA GLY A 156 1.62 1.30 -10.21
C GLY A 156 0.71 1.41 -11.44
N GLY A 157 0.54 2.62 -11.99
CA GLY A 157 -0.38 2.88 -13.08
C GLY A 157 -1.85 2.67 -12.66
N MET A 158 -2.72 2.52 -13.66
CA MET A 158 -4.16 2.36 -13.48
C MET A 158 -4.53 1.18 -12.55
N PHE A 159 -3.74 0.14 -12.55
CA PHE A 159 -4.05 -1.11 -11.85
C PHE A 159 -3.20 -1.31 -10.59
N GLY A 160 -2.44 -0.32 -10.12
CA GLY A 160 -1.61 -0.49 -8.95
C GLY A 160 -0.55 -1.59 -9.11
N PHE A 161 0.06 -1.71 -10.31
CA PHE A 161 0.99 -2.81 -10.62
C PHE A 161 2.05 -2.99 -9.54
N ARG A 162 2.70 -1.91 -9.12
CA ARG A 162 3.77 -1.98 -8.10
C ARG A 162 3.24 -2.29 -6.70
N ASP A 163 1.99 -1.96 -6.44
CA ASP A 163 1.34 -2.24 -5.16
C ASP A 163 0.96 -3.73 -5.05
N PHE A 164 0.49 -4.33 -6.15
CA PHE A 164 0.12 -5.75 -6.20
C PHE A 164 1.23 -6.67 -6.71
N ASN A 165 2.36 -6.12 -7.08
CA ASN A 165 3.53 -6.83 -7.59
C ASN A 165 4.81 -6.19 -7.05
N PRO A 166 4.92 -6.05 -5.70
CA PRO A 166 6.02 -5.32 -5.08
C PRO A 166 7.35 -5.99 -5.39
N GLY A 167 8.29 -5.21 -5.93
CA GLY A 167 9.58 -5.75 -6.37
C GLY A 167 9.48 -6.87 -7.40
N GLY A 168 8.38 -6.99 -8.14
CA GLY A 168 8.13 -8.07 -9.10
C GLY A 168 7.58 -9.35 -8.48
N VAL A 169 7.25 -9.39 -7.20
CA VAL A 169 6.68 -10.55 -6.51
C VAL A 169 5.16 -10.44 -6.51
N LEU A 170 4.48 -11.26 -7.32
CA LEU A 170 3.05 -11.17 -7.50
C LEU A 170 2.29 -11.52 -6.22
N HIS A 171 1.45 -10.61 -5.76
CA HIS A 171 0.57 -10.80 -4.63
C HIS A 171 -0.66 -11.63 -5.02
N SER A 172 -1.04 -12.59 -4.20
CA SER A 172 -2.24 -13.42 -4.43
C SER A 172 -3.56 -12.73 -4.04
N PHE A 173 -3.46 -11.65 -3.26
CA PHE A 173 -4.61 -10.88 -2.78
C PHE A 173 -5.53 -10.32 -3.88
N PRO A 174 -5.04 -9.89 -5.06
CA PRO A 174 -5.92 -9.46 -6.14
C PRO A 174 -7.00 -10.47 -6.53
N TYR A 175 -6.85 -11.74 -6.19
CA TYR A 175 -7.92 -12.73 -6.32
C TYR A 175 -9.24 -12.29 -5.67
N LEU A 176 -9.16 -11.66 -4.49
CA LEU A 176 -10.36 -11.16 -3.81
C LEU A 176 -10.94 -9.92 -4.51
N LEU A 177 -10.07 -9.03 -5.01
CA LEU A 177 -10.52 -7.89 -5.81
C LEU A 177 -11.20 -8.36 -7.09
N ASP A 178 -10.75 -9.47 -7.66
CA ASP A 178 -11.39 -10.06 -8.84
C ASP A 178 -12.79 -10.57 -8.54
N VAL A 179 -13.00 -11.20 -7.40
CA VAL A 179 -14.35 -11.59 -6.93
C VAL A 179 -15.25 -10.36 -6.80
N PHE A 180 -14.73 -9.24 -6.28
CA PHE A 180 -15.49 -8.00 -6.20
C PHE A 180 -15.77 -7.39 -7.58
N SER A 181 -14.81 -7.42 -8.49
CA SER A 181 -14.98 -6.89 -9.84
C SER A 181 -16.00 -7.70 -10.66
N THR A 182 -16.08 -9.01 -10.44
CA THR A 182 -17.08 -9.87 -11.10
C THR A 182 -18.48 -9.68 -10.54
N VAL A 183 -18.61 -9.35 -9.27
CA VAL A 183 -19.90 -9.00 -8.64
C VAL A 183 -20.44 -7.66 -9.15
N HIS A 184 -19.58 -6.77 -9.65
CA HIS A 184 -19.98 -5.48 -10.20
C HIS A 184 -20.35 -5.52 -11.69
N GLU A 185 -20.96 -6.58 -12.16
CA GLU A 185 -21.43 -6.79 -13.53
C GLU A 185 -20.84 -5.81 -14.55
N GLN A 186 -19.74 -6.16 -15.15
CA GLN A 186 -19.23 -5.41 -16.27
C GLN A 186 -20.01 -5.83 -17.52
N ARG A 187 -20.93 -4.98 -17.92
CA ARG A 187 -21.68 -5.17 -19.15
C ARG A 187 -20.73 -5.05 -20.34
N ASP A 188 -20.95 -5.90 -21.33
CA ASP A 188 -20.30 -5.85 -22.65
C ASP A 188 -18.77 -6.04 -22.67
N ARG A 189 -18.24 -6.96 -21.90
CA ARG A 189 -16.84 -7.37 -22.02
C ARG A 189 -16.60 -8.09 -23.34
N PRO A 190 -15.51 -7.75 -24.08
CA PRO A 190 -15.11 -8.56 -25.22
C PRO A 190 -14.81 -9.99 -24.78
N THR A 191 -15.38 -10.97 -25.48
CA THR A 191 -15.14 -12.40 -25.22
C THR A 191 -13.79 -12.88 -25.76
N GLU A 192 -13.14 -12.08 -26.61
CA GLU A 192 -11.85 -12.39 -27.23
C GLU A 192 -10.78 -11.41 -26.76
N LEU A 193 -9.56 -11.90 -26.60
CA LEU A 193 -8.40 -11.08 -26.33
C LEU A 193 -7.80 -10.55 -27.64
N PRO A 194 -7.26 -9.30 -27.65
CA PRO A 194 -6.42 -8.86 -28.74
C PRO A 194 -5.24 -9.81 -28.97
N ALA A 195 -4.75 -9.92 -30.20
CA ALA A 195 -3.70 -10.89 -30.54
C ALA A 195 -2.43 -10.78 -29.67
N ALA A 196 -2.05 -9.56 -29.28
CA ALA A 196 -0.93 -9.33 -28.38
C ALA A 196 -1.18 -9.88 -26.97
N GLU A 197 -2.40 -9.71 -26.44
CA GLU A 197 -2.79 -10.23 -25.12
C GLU A 197 -2.98 -11.74 -25.13
N GLU A 198 -3.42 -12.32 -26.26
CA GLU A 198 -3.56 -13.76 -26.43
C GLU A 198 -2.25 -14.52 -26.19
N GLU A 199 -1.12 -13.99 -26.66
CA GLU A 199 0.18 -14.62 -26.41
C GLU A 199 0.61 -14.49 -24.93
N LEU A 200 0.36 -13.34 -24.31
CA LEU A 200 0.61 -13.15 -22.87
C LEU A 200 -0.25 -14.11 -22.03
N TRP A 201 -1.51 -14.27 -22.39
CA TRP A 201 -2.40 -15.22 -21.75
C TRP A 201 -1.89 -16.67 -21.86
N ARG A 202 -1.43 -17.10 -23.05
CA ARG A 202 -0.86 -18.43 -23.23
C ARG A 202 0.40 -18.65 -22.38
N GLN A 203 1.24 -17.63 -22.24
CA GLN A 203 2.42 -17.68 -21.38
C GLN A 203 2.00 -17.83 -19.92
N ALA A 204 1.04 -17.03 -19.43
CA ALA A 204 0.50 -17.14 -18.07
C ALA A 204 -0.11 -18.53 -17.81
N MET A 205 -0.88 -19.08 -18.76
CA MET A 205 -1.46 -20.43 -18.67
C MET A 205 -0.41 -21.55 -18.57
N ARG A 206 0.80 -21.32 -19.09
CA ARG A 206 1.91 -22.28 -19.00
C ARG A 206 2.78 -22.08 -17.76
N ASN A 207 2.65 -20.95 -17.07
CA ASN A 207 3.47 -20.64 -15.90
C ASN A 207 3.25 -21.67 -14.78
N PRO A 208 4.26 -22.45 -14.38
CA PRO A 208 4.11 -23.49 -13.37
C PRO A 208 3.85 -22.91 -11.97
N ASP A 209 4.31 -21.69 -11.70
CA ASP A 209 4.11 -21.03 -10.42
C ASP A 209 2.62 -20.73 -10.20
N PHE A 210 1.90 -20.28 -11.22
CA PHE A 210 0.45 -20.02 -11.14
C PHE A 210 -0.36 -21.30 -10.94
N LYS A 211 0.09 -22.43 -11.51
CA LYS A 211 -0.60 -23.72 -11.39
C LYS A 211 -0.62 -24.30 -9.97
N GLN A 212 0.23 -23.82 -9.09
CA GLN A 212 0.20 -24.17 -7.67
C GLN A 212 -1.02 -23.56 -6.95
N TYR A 213 -1.59 -22.49 -7.50
CA TYR A 213 -2.69 -21.72 -6.94
C TYR A 213 -3.94 -21.93 -7.79
N ILE A 214 -4.68 -22.99 -7.52
CA ILE A 214 -5.84 -23.36 -8.33
C ILE A 214 -6.83 -22.21 -8.53
N ASN A 215 -6.99 -21.36 -7.52
CA ASN A 215 -7.88 -20.21 -7.61
C ASN A 215 -7.38 -19.16 -8.61
N LEU A 216 -6.09 -18.83 -8.58
CA LEU A 216 -5.49 -17.92 -9.57
C LEU A 216 -5.52 -18.52 -10.97
N PHE A 217 -5.16 -19.81 -11.08
CA PHE A 217 -5.21 -20.52 -12.36
C PHE A 217 -6.62 -20.55 -12.95
N ASN A 218 -7.65 -20.72 -12.10
CA ASN A 218 -9.04 -20.69 -12.52
C ASN A 218 -9.44 -19.34 -13.14
N ILE A 219 -8.90 -18.23 -12.66
CA ILE A 219 -9.11 -16.90 -13.26
C ILE A 219 -8.60 -16.87 -14.70
N LEU A 220 -7.43 -17.43 -14.96
CA LEU A 220 -6.86 -17.51 -16.31
C LEU A 220 -7.71 -18.33 -17.26
N THR A 221 -8.48 -19.32 -16.77
CA THR A 221 -9.40 -20.11 -17.60
C THR A 221 -10.62 -19.31 -18.08
N GLN A 222 -10.92 -18.18 -17.44
CA GLN A 222 -12.05 -17.31 -17.75
C GLN A 222 -11.68 -16.23 -18.77
N LYS A 223 -11.10 -16.62 -19.88
CA LYS A 223 -10.49 -15.77 -20.91
C LYS A 223 -11.35 -14.57 -21.35
N GLY A 224 -12.66 -14.69 -21.35
CA GLY A 224 -13.60 -13.61 -21.72
C GLY A 224 -13.80 -12.53 -20.65
N GLN A 225 -13.33 -12.76 -19.43
CA GLN A 225 -13.60 -11.86 -18.29
C GLN A 225 -12.42 -10.94 -17.95
N ARG A 226 -11.59 -10.51 -18.82
CA ARG A 226 -10.45 -9.57 -18.67
C ARG A 226 -10.38 -8.85 -17.32
N THR A 227 -10.29 -9.64 -16.24
CA THR A 227 -10.24 -9.09 -14.89
C THR A 227 -8.89 -8.42 -14.60
N PHE A 228 -8.85 -7.58 -13.60
CA PHE A 228 -7.63 -6.93 -13.14
C PHE A 228 -6.51 -7.93 -12.79
N ILE A 229 -6.83 -8.98 -12.04
CA ILE A 229 -5.84 -10.01 -11.67
C ILE A 229 -5.36 -10.78 -12.90
N MET A 230 -6.25 -11.09 -13.82
CA MET A 230 -5.87 -11.73 -15.07
C MET A 230 -4.86 -10.88 -15.84
N TYR A 231 -5.08 -9.56 -15.92
CA TYR A 231 -4.13 -8.65 -16.53
C TYR A 231 -2.77 -8.66 -15.82
N LEU A 232 -2.74 -8.59 -14.48
CA LEU A 232 -1.50 -8.70 -13.71
C LEU A 232 -0.76 -10.02 -13.98
N MET A 233 -1.47 -11.13 -14.02
CA MET A 233 -0.88 -12.44 -14.32
C MET A 233 -0.35 -12.53 -15.76
N MET A 234 -1.04 -11.91 -16.71
CA MET A 234 -0.61 -11.88 -18.11
C MET A 234 0.60 -10.97 -18.32
N THR A 235 0.66 -9.84 -17.64
CA THR A 235 1.78 -8.90 -17.74
C THR A 235 2.93 -9.24 -16.80
N HIS A 236 2.71 -10.10 -15.79
CA HIS A 236 3.80 -10.64 -15.01
C HIS A 236 4.76 -11.40 -15.96
N PRO A 237 6.02 -11.04 -16.00
CA PRO A 237 6.83 -10.39 -15.00
C PRO A 237 7.19 -8.90 -15.22
N TRP A 238 6.50 -8.10 -15.94
CA TRP A 238 6.86 -6.69 -16.14
C TRP A 238 5.65 -5.75 -16.09
N GLU A 239 5.91 -4.50 -15.72
CA GLU A 239 4.90 -3.45 -15.83
C GLU A 239 4.79 -2.91 -17.26
N PRO A 240 3.63 -2.37 -17.67
CA PRO A 240 3.45 -1.75 -18.96
C PRO A 240 4.38 -0.56 -19.18
N ASP A 241 4.87 -0.42 -20.39
CA ASP A 241 5.76 0.68 -20.79
C ASP A 241 5.12 2.05 -20.54
N GLY A 242 5.95 3.00 -20.10
CA GLY A 242 5.55 4.37 -19.83
C GLY A 242 4.73 4.57 -18.54
N THR A 243 4.59 3.55 -17.69
CA THR A 243 3.84 3.66 -16.43
C THR A 243 4.45 4.70 -15.50
N VAL A 244 5.76 4.71 -15.38
CA VAL A 244 6.49 5.66 -14.50
C VAL A 244 6.37 7.09 -15.02
N GLU A 245 6.52 7.31 -16.31
CA GLU A 245 6.41 8.63 -16.95
C GLU A 245 4.99 9.19 -16.82
N ARG A 246 3.97 8.34 -16.93
CA ARG A 246 2.57 8.74 -16.69
C ARG A 246 2.35 9.15 -15.24
N ALA A 247 2.92 8.41 -14.28
CA ALA A 247 2.84 8.76 -12.86
C ALA A 247 3.45 10.14 -12.58
N GLU A 248 4.64 10.40 -13.12
CA GLU A 248 5.29 11.71 -12.97
C GLU A 248 4.49 12.84 -13.63
N GLN A 249 3.76 12.57 -14.73
CA GLN A 249 2.84 13.54 -15.32
C GLN A 249 1.64 13.81 -14.40
N ILE A 250 1.08 12.78 -13.76
CA ILE A 250 0.00 12.92 -12.77
C ILE A 250 0.46 13.80 -11.62
N PHE A 251 1.61 13.53 -11.01
CA PHE A 251 2.15 14.35 -9.92
C PHE A 251 2.29 15.82 -10.30
N ARG A 252 2.77 16.12 -11.53
CA ARG A 252 2.92 17.50 -12.03
C ARG A 252 1.59 18.21 -12.28
N LYS A 253 0.52 17.48 -12.61
CA LYS A 253 -0.81 18.05 -12.87
C LYS A 253 -1.56 18.43 -11.59
N ILE A 254 -1.30 17.76 -10.48
CA ILE A 254 -1.99 18.00 -9.21
C ILE A 254 -1.48 19.30 -8.59
N LYS A 255 -2.39 20.28 -8.42
CA LYS A 255 -2.08 21.61 -7.86
C LYS A 255 -2.97 22.01 -6.69
N ILE A 256 -3.90 21.15 -6.32
CA ILE A 256 -4.82 21.40 -5.22
C ILE A 256 -4.27 20.82 -3.91
N PRO A 257 -4.66 21.36 -2.76
CA PRO A 257 -4.30 20.82 -1.45
C PRO A 257 -4.76 19.38 -1.26
N PHE A 258 -3.93 18.59 -0.58
CA PHE A 258 -4.29 17.22 -0.23
C PHE A 258 -3.82 16.81 1.16
N TYR A 259 -4.60 15.93 1.79
CA TYR A 259 -4.24 15.26 3.02
C TYR A 259 -4.28 13.77 2.77
N THR A 260 -3.13 13.14 2.62
CA THR A 260 -3.01 11.71 2.33
C THR A 260 -2.53 10.94 3.54
N GLY A 261 -2.67 9.62 3.51
CA GLY A 261 -2.20 8.78 4.59
C GLY A 261 -2.46 7.31 4.37
N SER A 262 -1.94 6.50 5.28
CA SER A 262 -2.17 5.06 5.31
C SER A 262 -1.82 4.48 6.68
N GLY A 263 -2.32 3.27 6.95
CA GLY A 263 -1.97 2.50 8.14
C GLY A 263 -0.62 1.78 8.01
N ALA A 264 0.13 1.75 9.12
CA ALA A 264 1.46 1.16 9.16
C ALA A 264 1.49 -0.37 9.05
N TYR A 265 0.39 -1.05 9.37
CA TYR A 265 0.39 -2.49 9.63
C TYR A 265 -0.60 -3.32 8.88
N ALA A 266 -1.38 -2.74 8.00
CA ALA A 266 -2.26 -3.55 7.21
C ALA A 266 -1.40 -4.48 6.35
N TYR A 267 -1.22 -5.69 6.82
CA TYR A 267 -0.36 -6.68 6.20
C TYR A 267 -0.64 -6.81 4.70
N THR A 268 -1.90 -6.92 4.37
CA THR A 268 -2.38 -7.04 3.00
C THR A 268 -2.34 -5.71 2.23
N TYR A 269 -2.51 -4.58 2.92
CA TYR A 269 -2.69 -3.24 2.34
C TYR A 269 -1.57 -2.26 2.69
N LYS A 270 -0.52 -2.74 3.32
CA LYS A 270 0.68 -1.94 3.55
C LYS A 270 1.25 -1.36 2.26
N LEU A 271 0.88 -1.97 1.16
CA LEU A 271 1.15 -1.50 -0.19
C LEU A 271 0.63 -0.07 -0.44
N HIS A 272 -0.51 0.28 0.11
CA HIS A 272 -1.09 1.63 0.01
C HIS A 272 -0.18 2.71 0.63
N TRP A 273 0.70 2.33 1.55
CA TRP A 273 1.68 3.27 2.10
C TRP A 273 2.60 3.86 1.04
N LEU A 274 3.00 3.07 0.05
CA LEU A 274 3.79 3.58 -1.08
C LEU A 274 3.06 4.69 -1.82
N GLY A 275 1.75 4.57 -2.00
CA GLY A 275 0.93 5.61 -2.60
C GLY A 275 0.97 6.90 -1.80
N ALA A 276 0.66 6.84 -0.51
CA ALA A 276 0.70 8.01 0.36
C ALA A 276 2.08 8.67 0.36
N GLN A 277 3.16 7.87 0.48
CA GLN A 277 4.53 8.35 0.45
C GLN A 277 4.90 9.01 -0.88
N HIS A 278 4.62 8.35 -2.01
CA HIS A 278 5.00 8.87 -3.33
C HIS A 278 4.26 10.15 -3.68
N TYR A 279 2.96 10.26 -3.40
CA TYR A 279 2.23 11.51 -3.60
C TYR A 279 2.74 12.61 -2.69
N PHE A 280 2.98 12.33 -1.41
CA PHE A 280 3.50 13.32 -0.48
C PHE A 280 4.89 13.85 -0.91
N GLN A 281 5.76 12.97 -1.40
CA GLN A 281 7.12 13.32 -1.84
C GLN A 281 7.16 14.07 -3.18
N ASN A 282 6.25 13.75 -4.12
CA ASN A 282 6.40 14.18 -5.53
C ASN A 282 5.39 15.25 -5.97
N VAL A 283 4.30 15.46 -5.23
CA VAL A 283 3.32 16.52 -5.56
C VAL A 283 3.70 17.82 -4.86
N ASP A 284 3.80 18.89 -5.66
CA ASP A 284 4.09 20.24 -5.18
C ASP A 284 2.78 21.04 -5.01
N SER A 285 2.20 20.91 -3.83
CA SER A 285 1.01 21.65 -3.37
C SER A 285 0.93 21.64 -1.84
N PRO A 286 0.08 22.46 -1.20
CA PRO A 286 -0.16 22.36 0.24
C PRO A 286 -0.58 20.94 0.62
N LYS A 287 0.10 20.32 1.57
CA LYS A 287 -0.05 18.88 1.82
C LYS A 287 0.11 18.49 3.29
N LYS A 288 -0.59 17.41 3.66
CA LYS A 288 -0.40 16.73 4.94
C LYS A 288 -0.30 15.22 4.73
N LEU A 289 0.42 14.56 5.64
CA LEU A 289 0.61 13.12 5.67
C LEU A 289 0.21 12.57 7.03
N LEU A 290 -0.69 11.57 7.04
CA LEU A 290 -1.10 10.83 8.22
C LEU A 290 -0.61 9.39 8.12
N PHE A 291 0.30 9.00 9.00
CA PHE A 291 0.75 7.64 9.13
C PHE A 291 0.20 7.04 10.42
N THR A 292 -0.86 6.28 10.31
CA THR A 292 -1.55 5.70 11.46
C THR A 292 -0.90 4.40 11.93
N GLY A 293 -1.35 3.90 13.06
CA GLY A 293 -1.02 2.55 13.52
C GLY A 293 -1.58 1.45 12.61
N PRO A 294 -1.67 0.24 13.12
CA PRO A 294 -1.74 -0.97 12.30
C PRO A 294 -3.12 -1.37 11.83
N ALA A 295 -3.78 -0.67 10.94
CA ALA A 295 -4.92 -1.24 10.27
C ALA A 295 -5.20 -0.64 8.90
N HIS A 296 -5.47 -1.48 7.94
CA HIS A 296 -6.18 -1.10 6.73
C HIS A 296 -7.62 -0.84 7.10
N LEU A 297 -8.21 0.16 6.50
CA LEU A 297 -9.59 0.52 6.75
C LEU A 297 -9.89 0.78 8.23
N GLU A 298 -8.92 1.25 9.00
CA GLU A 298 -9.21 1.87 10.29
C GLU A 298 -10.20 3.00 10.13
N ARG A 299 -10.62 3.18 8.92
CA ARG A 299 -11.67 4.09 8.56
C ARG A 299 -11.42 5.42 9.19
N PRO A 300 -10.65 6.26 8.53
CA PRO A 300 -10.39 7.60 9.00
C PRO A 300 -11.70 8.30 9.36
N PHE A 301 -12.83 7.82 8.83
CA PHE A 301 -14.17 8.30 9.12
C PHE A 301 -14.65 8.07 10.55
N HIS A 302 -14.12 7.11 11.30
CA HIS A 302 -14.50 6.92 12.69
C HIS A 302 -13.55 7.60 13.67
N GLN A 303 -12.27 7.54 13.42
CA GLN A 303 -11.25 8.09 14.33
C GLN A 303 -10.81 9.50 13.99
N TYR A 304 -10.76 9.81 12.69
CA TYR A 304 -10.23 11.08 12.19
C TYR A 304 -11.30 11.93 11.54
N HIS A 305 -12.57 11.64 11.84
CA HIS A 305 -13.69 12.35 11.23
C HIS A 305 -13.62 13.84 11.49
N ASP A 306 -13.33 14.24 12.72
CA ASP A 306 -13.23 15.66 13.08
C ASP A 306 -12.06 16.33 12.36
N GLU A 307 -10.96 15.60 12.13
CA GLU A 307 -9.83 16.09 11.36
C GLU A 307 -10.15 16.24 9.88
N ILE A 308 -10.92 15.30 9.29
CA ILE A 308 -11.45 15.42 7.93
C ILE A 308 -12.37 16.63 7.79
N ILE A 309 -13.27 16.84 8.75
CA ILE A 309 -14.15 18.02 8.75
C ILE A 309 -13.34 19.30 8.89
N ARG A 310 -12.35 19.37 9.79
CA ARG A 310 -11.45 20.52 9.92
C ARG A 310 -10.71 20.83 8.61
N TRP A 311 -10.28 19.78 7.88
CA TRP A 311 -9.63 19.91 6.57
C TRP A 311 -10.56 20.58 5.56
N TYR A 312 -11.79 20.09 5.43
CA TYR A 312 -12.75 20.65 4.47
C TYR A 312 -13.36 21.98 4.93
N ASP A 313 -13.55 22.19 6.20
CA ASP A 313 -13.97 23.50 6.73
C ASP A 313 -12.95 24.59 6.37
N HIS A 314 -11.67 24.27 6.42
CA HIS A 314 -10.62 25.20 5.97
C HIS A 314 -10.70 25.47 4.46
N TRP A 315 -10.70 24.43 3.62
CA TRP A 315 -10.57 24.61 2.18
C TRP A 315 -11.88 24.92 1.45
N LEU A 316 -13.02 24.43 1.92
CA LEU A 316 -14.32 24.61 1.26
C LEU A 316 -15.16 25.72 1.88
N LYS A 317 -15.08 25.93 3.20
CA LYS A 317 -15.83 26.98 3.90
C LYS A 317 -15.00 28.21 4.19
N GLY A 318 -13.67 28.12 4.14
CA GLY A 318 -12.76 29.23 4.43
C GLY A 318 -12.63 29.54 5.92
N HIS A 319 -12.94 28.56 6.77
CA HIS A 319 -12.77 28.73 8.22
C HIS A 319 -11.28 28.64 8.57
N ASP A 320 -10.83 29.47 9.50
CA ASP A 320 -9.50 29.28 10.10
C ASP A 320 -9.58 28.16 11.15
N THR A 321 -9.29 26.92 10.70
CA THR A 321 -9.30 25.75 11.59
C THR A 321 -7.94 25.48 12.24
N GLY A 322 -6.92 26.24 11.89
CA GLY A 322 -5.55 26.05 12.35
C GLY A 322 -4.85 24.82 11.75
N ILE A 323 -5.54 24.01 10.92
CA ILE A 323 -5.01 22.71 10.44
C ILE A 323 -3.74 22.87 9.62
N MET A 324 -3.59 23.98 8.88
CA MET A 324 -2.38 24.24 8.07
C MET A 324 -1.23 24.84 8.88
N ASN A 325 -1.47 25.24 10.14
CA ASN A 325 -0.42 25.69 11.06
C ASN A 325 0.24 24.52 11.81
N GLU A 326 -0.37 23.34 11.76
CA GLU A 326 0.20 22.11 12.33
C GLU A 326 1.29 21.54 11.41
N PRO A 327 2.30 20.84 11.97
CA PRO A 327 3.29 20.13 11.15
C PRO A 327 2.64 19.26 10.08
N PRO A 328 3.19 19.23 8.87
CA PRO A 328 2.55 18.51 7.75
C PRO A 328 2.54 17.00 7.90
N VAL A 329 3.45 16.43 8.66
CA VAL A 329 3.53 14.98 8.91
C VAL A 329 3.08 14.69 10.33
N ARG A 330 2.15 13.75 10.47
CA ARG A 330 1.71 13.18 11.74
C ARG A 330 1.79 11.65 11.64
N TYR A 331 2.48 11.03 12.59
CA TYR A 331 2.65 9.58 12.57
C TYR A 331 2.52 8.96 13.96
N TRP A 332 1.98 7.74 13.98
CA TRP A 332 1.89 6.94 15.20
C TRP A 332 3.20 6.18 15.42
N LEU A 333 3.88 6.47 16.52
CA LEU A 333 5.09 5.76 16.90
C LEU A 333 4.72 4.54 17.74
N MET A 334 4.81 3.37 17.13
CA MET A 334 4.60 2.10 17.81
C MET A 334 5.66 1.85 18.88
N GLY A 335 5.39 0.97 19.82
CA GLY A 335 6.27 0.74 20.96
C GLY A 335 6.18 1.85 22.01
N ALA A 336 6.37 3.11 21.62
CA ALA A 336 6.09 4.27 22.48
C ALA A 336 4.56 4.49 22.64
N ASN A 337 3.79 4.10 21.65
CA ASN A 337 2.33 4.27 21.60
C ASN A 337 1.89 5.73 21.74
N GLU A 338 2.48 6.60 20.96
CA GLU A 338 2.22 8.04 20.96
C GLU A 338 2.21 8.62 19.55
N TRP A 339 1.52 9.75 19.38
CA TRP A 339 1.59 10.54 18.17
C TRP A 339 2.83 11.41 18.16
N ARG A 340 3.52 11.41 17.02
CA ARG A 340 4.62 12.34 16.72
C ARG A 340 4.36 13.09 15.43
N THR A 341 5.10 14.18 15.24
CA THR A 341 4.98 15.05 14.07
C THR A 341 6.35 15.28 13.43
N GLY A 342 6.33 15.68 12.16
CA GLY A 342 7.52 16.02 11.40
C GLY A 342 7.21 17.05 10.31
N THR A 343 8.25 17.64 9.75
CA THR A 343 8.13 18.63 8.67
C THR A 343 8.19 18.02 7.28
N GLU A 344 8.83 16.84 7.17
CA GLU A 344 9.06 16.11 5.92
C GLU A 344 8.99 14.61 6.18
N TRP A 345 8.90 13.83 5.08
CA TRP A 345 9.05 12.38 5.14
C TRP A 345 9.93 11.90 3.97
N PRO A 346 11.06 11.18 4.24
CA PRO A 346 11.59 10.84 5.57
C PRO A 346 11.88 12.08 6.44
N LEU A 347 11.90 11.87 7.76
CA LEU A 347 12.15 12.96 8.72
C LEU A 347 13.56 13.55 8.53
N PRO A 348 13.72 14.88 8.57
CA PRO A 348 15.02 15.52 8.31
C PRO A 348 16.14 15.12 9.29
N GLU A 349 15.77 14.78 10.53
CA GLU A 349 16.69 14.35 11.59
C GLU A 349 17.14 12.89 11.47
N THR A 350 16.70 12.17 10.45
CA THR A 350 17.01 10.76 10.25
C THR A 350 18.52 10.51 10.14
N GLN A 351 19.04 9.63 10.98
CA GLN A 351 20.40 9.10 10.91
C GLN A 351 20.37 7.71 10.25
N TRP A 352 20.82 7.65 9.00
CA TRP A 352 20.86 6.42 8.22
C TRP A 352 21.95 5.50 8.75
N THR A 353 21.56 4.45 9.49
CA THR A 353 22.49 3.57 10.20
C THR A 353 22.47 2.17 9.59
N LYS A 354 23.65 1.65 9.26
CA LYS A 354 23.81 0.28 8.77
C LYS A 354 23.84 -0.71 9.91
N PHE A 355 23.04 -1.76 9.78
CA PHE A 355 23.08 -2.94 10.61
C PHE A 355 23.49 -4.13 9.75
N TYR A 356 24.71 -4.62 9.95
CA TYR A 356 25.32 -5.70 9.17
C TYR A 356 24.85 -7.06 9.68
N LEU A 357 24.55 -7.97 8.74
CA LEU A 357 24.39 -9.38 9.05
C LEU A 357 25.75 -9.93 9.49
N SER A 358 25.74 -10.72 10.56
CA SER A 358 26.96 -11.29 11.12
C SER A 358 26.80 -12.77 11.46
N HIS A 359 27.88 -13.42 11.88
CA HIS A 359 27.88 -14.83 12.29
C HIS A 359 26.88 -15.11 13.42
N TRP A 360 26.43 -16.34 13.49
CA TRP A 360 25.51 -16.83 14.52
C TRP A 360 24.17 -16.07 14.53
N GLU A 361 23.68 -15.79 13.32
CA GLU A 361 22.40 -15.06 13.15
C GLU A 361 22.40 -13.68 13.83
N GLY A 362 23.57 -13.04 13.92
CA GLY A 362 23.72 -11.73 14.53
C GLY A 362 23.39 -10.59 13.57
N LEU A 363 22.95 -9.48 14.16
CA LEU A 363 22.74 -8.20 13.49
C LEU A 363 23.46 -7.11 14.29
N THR A 364 24.42 -6.39 13.69
CA THR A 364 25.30 -5.44 14.41
C THR A 364 25.61 -4.19 13.61
N THR A 365 25.89 -3.10 14.28
CA THR A 365 26.36 -1.85 13.63
C THR A 365 27.84 -1.89 13.23
N GLU A 366 28.59 -2.86 13.73
CA GLU A 366 29.99 -3.04 13.37
C GLU A 366 30.12 -3.73 12.01
N PRO A 367 30.91 -3.17 11.07
CA PRO A 367 31.12 -3.81 9.78
C PRO A 367 31.88 -5.13 9.93
N PRO A 368 31.63 -6.11 9.02
CA PRO A 368 32.32 -7.39 9.09
C PRO A 368 33.84 -7.23 8.87
N ARG A 369 34.62 -7.94 9.65
CA ARG A 369 36.08 -7.92 9.56
C ARG A 369 36.59 -8.81 8.43
N PRO A 370 37.76 -8.46 7.82
CA PRO A 370 38.37 -9.29 6.78
C PRO A 370 38.58 -10.73 7.22
N ALA A 371 38.41 -11.68 6.30
CA ALA A 371 38.63 -13.13 6.58
C ALA A 371 40.04 -13.45 7.06
N ALA A 372 41.04 -12.65 6.69
CA ALA A 372 42.41 -12.76 7.20
C ALA A 372 42.51 -12.59 8.72
N GLU A 373 41.57 -11.85 9.34
CA GLU A 373 41.54 -11.59 10.78
C GLU A 373 40.67 -12.59 11.55
N VAL A 374 39.60 -13.08 10.92
CA VAL A 374 38.57 -13.90 11.61
C VAL A 374 38.50 -15.36 11.10
N GLY A 375 39.27 -15.69 10.08
CA GLY A 375 39.37 -17.04 9.51
C GLY A 375 38.48 -17.25 8.28
N ALA A 376 38.80 -18.32 7.51
CA ALA A 376 38.14 -18.62 6.24
C ALA A 376 36.63 -18.91 6.39
N ALA A 377 36.23 -19.47 7.51
CA ALA A 377 34.80 -19.73 7.81
C ALA A 377 33.90 -18.47 7.76
N ALA A 378 34.50 -17.28 7.87
CA ALA A 378 33.76 -16.02 7.72
C ALA A 378 33.16 -15.84 6.30
N ARG A 379 33.71 -16.51 5.30
CA ARG A 379 33.25 -16.45 3.91
C ARG A 379 32.13 -17.44 3.57
N GLU A 380 31.89 -18.41 4.45
CA GLU A 380 30.82 -19.40 4.24
C GLU A 380 29.44 -18.71 4.36
N PRO A 381 28.54 -18.96 3.40
CA PRO A 381 27.20 -18.37 3.44
C PRO A 381 26.32 -19.06 4.49
N ASP A 382 25.33 -18.33 4.99
CA ASP A 382 24.19 -18.94 5.66
C ASP A 382 23.22 -19.49 4.58
N VAL A 383 22.64 -20.67 4.84
CA VAL A 383 21.92 -21.43 3.81
C VAL A 383 20.54 -21.85 4.28
N PHE A 384 19.54 -21.67 3.45
CA PHE A 384 18.24 -22.32 3.59
C PHE A 384 17.72 -22.83 2.25
N THR A 385 16.88 -23.87 2.30
CA THR A 385 16.28 -24.45 1.09
C THR A 385 14.77 -24.45 1.24
N GLN A 386 14.08 -23.74 0.36
CA GLN A 386 12.62 -23.69 0.31
C GLN A 386 12.09 -24.65 -0.75
N MET A 387 11.24 -25.56 -0.34
CA MET A 387 10.46 -26.40 -1.25
C MET A 387 9.18 -25.68 -1.69
N PRO A 388 8.63 -26.02 -2.87
CA PRO A 388 7.41 -25.42 -3.38
C PRO A 388 6.18 -25.73 -2.52
N LEU A 389 5.14 -24.94 -2.65
CA LEU A 389 3.85 -25.08 -1.94
C LEU A 389 3.24 -26.48 -2.12
N THR A 390 3.42 -27.09 -3.30
CA THR A 390 2.96 -28.46 -3.58
C THR A 390 3.63 -29.55 -2.75
N ARG A 391 4.72 -29.22 -2.04
CA ARG A 391 5.49 -30.15 -1.21
C ARG A 391 5.44 -29.79 0.27
N THR A 392 5.31 -28.52 0.61
CA THR A 392 5.31 -28.07 2.00
C THR A 392 4.59 -26.73 2.16
N THR A 393 3.99 -26.53 3.32
CA THR A 393 3.52 -25.22 3.80
C THR A 393 4.50 -24.58 4.78
N LYS A 394 5.59 -25.28 5.12
CA LYS A 394 6.62 -24.75 6.01
C LYS A 394 7.44 -23.71 5.28
N VAL A 395 7.58 -22.53 5.87
CA VAL A 395 8.45 -21.47 5.42
C VAL A 395 9.82 -21.63 6.08
N GLU A 396 10.83 -21.88 5.27
CA GLU A 396 12.20 -21.86 5.71
C GLU A 396 12.75 -20.44 5.71
N ARG A 397 13.59 -20.12 6.68
CA ARG A 397 14.09 -18.75 6.86
C ARG A 397 15.48 -18.71 7.45
N LEU A 398 16.19 -17.62 7.17
CA LEU A 398 17.30 -17.13 8.00
C LEU A 398 16.76 -16.00 8.88
N ARG A 399 17.20 -15.98 10.13
CA ARG A 399 16.80 -14.99 11.12
C ARG A 399 18.04 -14.32 11.71
N TYR A 400 18.14 -12.99 11.61
CA TYR A 400 19.23 -12.20 12.17
C TYR A 400 18.68 -11.26 13.24
N MET A 401 19.35 -11.19 14.39
CA MET A 401 18.89 -10.37 15.53
C MET A 401 20.06 -9.61 16.16
N THR A 402 19.77 -8.41 16.63
CA THR A 402 20.71 -7.69 17.50
C THR A 402 20.83 -8.40 18.86
N GLU A 403 21.89 -8.12 19.61
CA GLU A 403 21.86 -8.31 21.05
C GLU A 403 20.71 -7.48 21.66
N PRO A 404 20.26 -7.79 22.91
CA PRO A 404 19.27 -6.95 23.56
C PRO A 404 19.73 -5.49 23.57
N LEU A 405 18.87 -4.61 23.11
CA LEU A 405 19.20 -3.19 22.99
C LEU A 405 19.45 -2.58 24.38
N PRO A 406 20.53 -1.84 24.56
CA PRO A 406 20.86 -1.25 25.87
C PRO A 406 19.96 -0.06 26.23
N HIS A 407 19.30 0.55 25.25
CA HIS A 407 18.39 1.69 25.39
C HIS A 407 17.32 1.63 24.29
N ASP A 408 16.30 2.44 24.42
CA ASP A 408 15.25 2.56 23.42
C ASP A 408 15.85 3.05 22.09
N VAL A 409 15.40 2.47 20.97
CA VAL A 409 15.83 2.82 19.61
C VAL A 409 14.60 3.14 18.77
N THR A 410 14.51 4.36 18.27
CA THR A 410 13.42 4.79 17.40
C THR A 410 13.82 4.65 15.94
N VAL A 411 13.02 3.91 15.18
CA VAL A 411 13.11 3.75 13.72
C VAL A 411 11.87 4.36 13.10
N ALA A 412 12.01 5.38 12.22
CA ALA A 412 10.87 5.97 11.51
C ALA A 412 11.26 6.40 10.10
N GLY A 413 10.76 5.69 9.11
CA GLY A 413 11.06 5.97 7.70
C GLY A 413 11.16 4.73 6.83
N PRO A 414 11.51 4.90 5.54
CA PRO A 414 11.80 3.83 4.60
C PRO A 414 13.08 3.09 4.96
N ILE A 415 13.18 1.82 4.54
CA ILE A 415 14.26 0.91 4.91
C ILE A 415 14.76 0.20 3.65
N THR A 416 16.05 -0.11 3.59
CA THR A 416 16.63 -0.93 2.52
C THR A 416 17.46 -2.06 3.11
N LEU A 417 17.32 -3.26 2.52
CA LEU A 417 18.27 -4.34 2.72
C LEU A 417 19.18 -4.46 1.49
N THR A 418 20.48 -4.28 1.68
CA THR A 418 21.49 -4.71 0.72
C THR A 418 21.85 -6.15 1.04
N LEU A 419 21.55 -7.07 0.12
CA LEU A 419 21.71 -8.51 0.31
C LEU A 419 22.63 -9.09 -0.75
N HIS A 420 23.78 -9.63 -0.35
CA HIS A 420 24.65 -10.40 -1.23
C HIS A 420 24.28 -11.88 -1.14
N ALA A 421 23.74 -12.43 -2.21
CA ALA A 421 23.23 -13.80 -2.18
C ALA A 421 23.39 -14.52 -3.51
N ALA A 422 23.44 -15.87 -3.42
CA ALA A 422 23.38 -16.76 -4.57
C ALA A 422 22.22 -17.75 -4.42
N ILE A 423 21.70 -18.23 -5.53
CA ILE A 423 20.68 -19.27 -5.60
C ILE A 423 21.10 -20.39 -6.56
N ASP A 424 20.54 -21.59 -6.40
CA ASP A 424 20.80 -22.75 -7.28
C ASP A 424 19.82 -22.85 -8.46
N GLN A 425 18.95 -21.86 -8.63
CA GLN A 425 17.99 -21.73 -9.73
C GLN A 425 18.19 -20.41 -10.47
N ASP A 426 17.43 -20.19 -11.55
CA ASP A 426 17.50 -18.98 -12.36
C ASP A 426 16.63 -17.83 -11.84
N ASP A 427 15.78 -18.09 -10.84
CA ASP A 427 14.94 -17.06 -10.19
C ASP A 427 14.46 -17.52 -8.80
N THR A 428 14.12 -16.54 -7.96
CA THR A 428 13.49 -16.73 -6.65
C THR A 428 12.79 -15.44 -6.19
N ASN A 429 11.99 -15.53 -5.13
CA ASN A 429 11.56 -14.36 -4.39
C ASN A 429 12.48 -14.14 -3.19
N TRP A 430 12.83 -12.89 -2.93
CA TRP A 430 13.34 -12.44 -1.65
C TRP A 430 12.20 -11.75 -0.91
N ILE A 431 11.79 -12.31 0.23
CA ILE A 431 10.75 -11.75 1.10
C ILE A 431 11.41 -11.53 2.45
N VAL A 432 11.42 -10.28 2.89
CA VAL A 432 12.13 -9.89 4.11
C VAL A 432 11.19 -9.20 5.08
N ALA A 433 11.29 -9.51 6.35
CA ALA A 433 10.44 -8.94 7.39
C ALA A 433 11.28 -8.37 8.53
N LEU A 434 11.02 -7.11 8.88
CA LEU A 434 11.55 -6.48 10.08
C LEU A 434 10.60 -6.71 11.23
N LYS A 435 11.13 -7.13 12.38
CA LYS A 435 10.35 -7.45 13.58
C LYS A 435 10.93 -6.80 14.81
N ASP A 436 10.06 -6.51 15.75
CA ASP A 436 10.40 -6.23 17.14
C ASP A 436 10.24 -7.52 17.96
N VAL A 437 11.27 -7.93 18.69
CA VAL A 437 11.30 -9.15 19.50
C VAL A 437 11.66 -8.82 20.93
N GLY A 438 10.81 -9.19 21.85
CA GLY A 438 11.01 -8.91 23.28
C GLY A 438 9.91 -9.55 24.13
N PRO A 439 10.01 -9.49 25.45
CA PRO A 439 9.04 -10.14 26.33
C PRO A 439 7.65 -9.49 26.28
N ASP A 440 7.56 -8.24 25.86
CA ASP A 440 6.39 -7.37 25.99
C ASP A 440 6.25 -6.39 24.82
N VAL A 441 6.48 -6.85 23.59
CA VAL A 441 6.31 -6.02 22.39
C VAL A 441 4.87 -5.53 22.30
N SER A 442 4.69 -4.21 22.31
CA SER A 442 3.35 -3.60 22.26
C SER A 442 2.63 -3.90 20.95
N VAL A 443 1.37 -4.25 21.05
CA VAL A 443 0.46 -4.39 19.91
C VAL A 443 -0.63 -3.32 19.91
N ARG A 444 -0.48 -2.29 20.74
CA ARG A 444 -1.42 -1.19 20.79
C ARG A 444 -1.48 -0.45 19.45
N THR A 445 -2.69 -0.06 19.09
CA THR A 445 -2.98 0.75 17.92
C THR A 445 -3.25 2.19 18.33
N ALA A 446 -3.38 3.09 17.36
CA ALA A 446 -3.83 4.45 17.62
C ALA A 446 -5.33 4.53 18.00
N ARG A 447 -6.06 3.42 18.03
CA ARG A 447 -7.47 3.37 18.38
C ARG A 447 -7.70 3.47 19.88
N GLU A 448 -8.55 4.39 20.27
CA GLU A 448 -9.13 4.39 21.62
C GLU A 448 -10.13 3.22 21.75
N GLY A 449 -9.94 2.37 22.77
CA GLY A 449 -10.94 1.38 23.19
C GLY A 449 -10.85 -0.02 22.58
N GLU A 450 -9.77 -0.40 21.91
CA GLU A 450 -9.53 -1.80 21.59
C GLU A 450 -9.26 -2.63 22.87
N ARG A 451 -10.27 -3.40 23.28
CA ARG A 451 -10.21 -4.16 24.54
C ARG A 451 -9.89 -5.63 24.38
N ASP A 452 -9.92 -6.17 23.16
CA ASP A 452 -9.94 -7.62 22.92
C ASP A 452 -8.65 -8.18 22.31
N VAL A 453 -7.59 -7.39 22.22
CA VAL A 453 -6.28 -7.86 21.74
C VAL A 453 -5.30 -7.87 22.92
N PRO A 454 -4.46 -8.90 23.07
CA PRO A 454 -3.39 -8.86 24.07
C PRO A 454 -2.60 -7.57 23.94
N ALA A 455 -2.32 -6.90 25.04
CA ALA A 455 -1.60 -5.62 25.01
C ALA A 455 -0.15 -5.79 24.54
N THR A 456 0.39 -7.00 24.64
CA THR A 456 1.77 -7.33 24.28
C THR A 456 1.88 -8.74 23.70
N LEU A 457 2.91 -8.94 22.86
CA LEU A 457 3.32 -10.22 22.29
C LEU A 457 4.84 -10.39 22.45
N PRO A 458 5.39 -11.62 22.33
CA PRO A 458 6.83 -11.84 22.38
C PRO A 458 7.56 -11.37 21.10
N GLU A 459 6.86 -11.29 20.00
CA GLU A 459 7.38 -10.68 18.75
C GLU A 459 6.26 -10.04 17.95
N ARG A 460 6.62 -9.00 17.18
CA ARG A 460 5.72 -8.35 16.24
C ARG A 460 6.42 -8.03 14.95
N GLU A 461 5.81 -8.42 13.84
CA GLU A 461 6.23 -7.94 12.54
C GLU A 461 5.83 -6.48 12.34
N LEU A 462 6.80 -5.65 11.98
CA LEU A 462 6.63 -4.22 11.77
C LEU A 462 6.41 -3.89 10.30
N THR A 463 7.19 -4.50 9.42
CA THR A 463 7.20 -4.16 7.99
C THR A 463 7.84 -5.27 7.17
N ARG A 464 7.58 -5.23 5.85
CA ARG A 464 8.15 -6.18 4.88
C ARG A 464 8.71 -5.49 3.65
N GLY A 465 9.57 -6.22 2.94
CA GLY A 465 10.03 -5.90 1.61
C GLY A 465 10.03 -7.14 0.72
N TRP A 466 9.98 -6.90 -0.58
CA TRP A 466 9.92 -7.96 -1.59
C TRP A 466 10.82 -7.61 -2.76
N LEU A 467 11.45 -8.64 -3.34
CA LEU A 467 12.14 -8.52 -4.61
C LEU A 467 12.21 -9.89 -5.29
N LYS A 468 11.72 -9.98 -6.51
CA LYS A 468 11.98 -11.12 -7.35
C LYS A 468 13.40 -11.00 -7.91
N ALA A 469 14.23 -12.05 -7.80
CA ALA A 469 15.65 -11.98 -8.12
C ALA A 469 15.92 -11.54 -9.57
N SER A 470 15.05 -11.92 -10.50
CA SER A 470 15.12 -11.50 -11.91
C SER A 470 14.81 -10.03 -12.15
N TYR A 471 14.22 -9.31 -11.19
CA TYR A 471 13.85 -7.88 -11.28
C TYR A 471 14.80 -6.92 -10.56
N ARG A 472 16.00 -7.36 -10.27
CA ARG A 472 17.01 -6.61 -9.50
C ARG A 472 17.51 -5.31 -10.14
N ALA A 473 17.23 -5.08 -11.43
CA ALA A 473 17.72 -3.91 -12.15
C ALA A 473 17.11 -2.61 -11.60
N LEU A 474 17.99 -1.68 -11.21
CA LEU A 474 17.60 -0.39 -10.64
C LEU A 474 17.55 0.72 -11.69
N ASP A 475 16.61 1.62 -11.54
CA ASP A 475 16.67 2.95 -12.13
C ASP A 475 17.54 3.85 -11.23
N GLN A 476 18.80 4.03 -11.62
CA GLN A 476 19.78 4.79 -10.84
C GLN A 476 19.39 6.28 -10.66
N LYS A 477 18.61 6.83 -11.58
CA LYS A 477 18.17 8.23 -11.52
C LYS A 477 17.12 8.45 -10.44
N ARG A 478 16.25 7.45 -10.23
CA ARG A 478 15.14 7.51 -9.27
C ARG A 478 15.47 6.87 -7.92
N SER A 479 16.45 5.99 -7.90
CA SER A 479 16.88 5.32 -6.66
C SER A 479 17.53 6.28 -5.68
N LYS A 480 17.22 6.07 -4.41
CA LYS A 480 17.89 6.69 -3.25
C LYS A 480 18.47 5.57 -2.39
N PRO A 481 19.50 5.82 -1.56
CA PRO A 481 20.08 4.76 -0.73
C PRO A 481 19.09 4.02 0.15
N TRP A 482 18.02 4.70 0.56
CA TRP A 482 16.96 4.17 1.42
C TRP A 482 15.68 3.77 0.67
N GLU A 483 15.63 3.98 -0.65
CA GLU A 483 14.48 3.72 -1.49
C GLU A 483 14.95 3.29 -2.89
N PRO A 484 15.41 2.03 -3.06
CA PRO A 484 15.81 1.52 -4.36
C PRO A 484 14.60 1.44 -5.29
N PHE A 485 14.73 2.02 -6.47
CA PHE A 485 13.66 2.07 -7.47
C PHE A 485 13.97 1.06 -8.58
N HIS A 486 13.25 -0.06 -8.61
CA HIS A 486 13.42 -1.09 -9.62
C HIS A 486 12.73 -0.70 -10.93
N LYS A 487 13.34 -1.03 -12.06
CA LYS A 487 12.82 -0.70 -13.39
C LYS A 487 11.51 -1.44 -13.67
N LEU A 488 11.44 -2.72 -13.36
CA LEU A 488 10.31 -3.63 -13.60
C LEU A 488 9.83 -3.66 -15.07
N THR A 489 10.64 -3.21 -16.02
CA THR A 489 10.33 -3.23 -17.46
C THR A 489 10.75 -4.56 -18.09
N ARG A 490 10.14 -4.90 -19.22
CA ARG A 490 10.38 -6.18 -19.91
C ARG A 490 11.85 -6.39 -20.25
N ASP A 491 12.54 -5.36 -20.70
CA ASP A 491 13.96 -5.37 -21.08
C ASP A 491 14.91 -5.40 -19.88
N SER A 492 14.42 -5.10 -18.69
CA SER A 492 15.21 -5.08 -17.46
C SER A 492 15.18 -6.40 -16.70
N VAL A 493 14.29 -7.32 -17.07
CA VAL A 493 14.20 -8.64 -16.43
C VAL A 493 15.37 -9.53 -16.88
N SER A 494 16.10 -10.08 -15.92
CA SER A 494 17.28 -10.89 -16.20
C SER A 494 17.37 -12.08 -15.23
N ALA A 495 17.34 -13.28 -15.77
CA ALA A 495 17.55 -14.50 -15.01
C ALA A 495 18.88 -14.46 -14.21
N VAL A 496 18.90 -15.15 -13.09
CA VAL A 496 20.10 -15.35 -12.28
C VAL A 496 20.87 -16.54 -12.83
N GLN A 497 22.19 -16.44 -12.90
CA GLN A 497 23.02 -17.62 -13.16
C GLN A 497 23.12 -18.43 -11.86
N PRO A 498 22.75 -19.71 -11.85
CA PRO A 498 22.85 -20.53 -10.65
C PRO A 498 24.25 -20.50 -10.02
N GLY A 499 24.32 -20.18 -8.74
CA GLY A 499 25.55 -20.05 -7.98
C GLY A 499 26.28 -18.72 -8.08
N GLU A 500 25.86 -17.82 -8.95
CA GLU A 500 26.38 -16.45 -9.02
C GLU A 500 25.97 -15.65 -7.77
N VAL A 501 26.94 -14.99 -7.15
CA VAL A 501 26.65 -14.07 -6.03
C VAL A 501 26.28 -12.71 -6.58
N ILE A 502 25.10 -12.26 -6.25
CA ILE A 502 24.53 -11.00 -6.73
C ILE A 502 24.23 -10.11 -5.51
N GLU A 503 24.46 -8.81 -5.65
CA GLU A 503 23.96 -7.79 -4.74
C GLU A 503 22.51 -7.44 -5.12
N TYR A 504 21.59 -7.65 -4.17
CA TYR A 504 20.19 -7.23 -4.27
C TYR A 504 19.95 -6.05 -3.34
N GLN A 505 19.28 -5.02 -3.82
CA GLN A 505 18.80 -3.92 -3.01
C GLN A 505 17.28 -4.04 -2.85
N ILE A 506 16.83 -4.46 -1.68
CA ILE A 506 15.43 -4.78 -1.41
C ILE A 506 14.80 -3.62 -0.65
N GLN A 507 13.81 -2.96 -1.28
CA GLN A 507 12.99 -1.96 -0.60
C GLN A 507 12.14 -2.64 0.47
N ILE A 508 12.24 -2.17 1.70
CA ILE A 508 11.35 -2.53 2.80
C ILE A 508 10.45 -1.33 3.07
N LEU A 509 9.14 -1.56 3.15
CA LEU A 509 8.17 -0.49 3.36
C LEU A 509 8.45 0.24 4.66
N ALA A 510 8.20 1.55 4.67
CA ALA A 510 8.44 2.38 5.83
C ALA A 510 7.67 1.91 7.07
N THR A 511 8.23 2.16 8.22
CA THR A 511 7.62 1.90 9.53
C THR A 511 7.92 3.05 10.49
N ALA A 512 7.22 3.08 11.62
CA ALA A 512 7.54 3.96 12.74
C ALA A 512 7.39 3.16 14.04
N ASN A 513 8.49 2.74 14.63
CA ASN A 513 8.52 1.93 15.86
C ASN A 513 9.65 2.36 16.79
N GLN A 514 9.38 2.38 18.09
CA GLN A 514 10.39 2.46 19.11
C GLN A 514 10.62 1.06 19.70
N PHE A 515 11.77 0.50 19.41
CA PHE A 515 12.25 -0.72 20.05
C PHE A 515 12.67 -0.37 21.48
N LYS A 516 12.13 -1.07 22.47
CA LYS A 516 12.44 -0.82 23.87
C LYS A 516 13.79 -1.40 24.28
N ALA A 517 14.40 -0.82 25.32
CA ALA A 517 15.53 -1.44 25.98
C ALA A 517 15.23 -2.89 26.36
N GLY A 518 16.15 -3.81 26.09
CA GLY A 518 15.96 -5.23 26.27
C GLY A 518 15.29 -5.97 25.09
N HIS A 519 14.65 -5.25 24.15
CA HIS A 519 14.17 -5.82 22.89
C HIS A 519 15.31 -6.02 21.88
N ARG A 520 15.00 -6.71 20.80
CA ARG A 520 15.92 -6.98 19.70
C ARG A 520 15.30 -6.52 18.37
N ILE A 521 16.09 -5.91 17.51
CA ILE A 521 15.75 -5.72 16.11
C ILE A 521 15.99 -7.05 15.40
N CYS A 522 14.98 -7.56 14.72
CA CYS A 522 15.03 -8.85 14.05
C CYS A 522 14.70 -8.72 12.57
N LEU A 523 15.52 -9.35 11.72
CA LEU A 523 15.32 -9.50 10.28
C LEU A 523 15.10 -10.98 9.95
N ASP A 524 13.95 -11.32 9.38
CA ASP A 524 13.71 -12.61 8.74
C ASP A 524 13.91 -12.49 7.23
N ILE A 525 14.60 -13.44 6.61
CA ILE A 525 14.81 -13.59 5.16
C ILE A 525 14.20 -14.91 4.71
N THR A 526 13.26 -14.87 3.78
CA THR A 526 12.49 -16.02 3.28
C THR A 526 12.34 -15.93 1.76
N SER A 527 11.80 -16.97 1.11
CA SER A 527 11.39 -16.93 -0.29
C SER A 527 9.93 -17.35 -0.53
N MET A 528 9.24 -17.69 0.55
CA MET A 528 7.81 -17.94 0.61
C MET A 528 7.27 -17.28 1.87
N ASP A 529 6.10 -16.70 1.82
CA ASP A 529 5.46 -16.14 3.01
C ASP A 529 4.31 -17.01 3.49
N VAL A 530 4.10 -16.96 4.79
CA VAL A 530 2.97 -17.66 5.43
C VAL A 530 1.78 -16.71 5.49
N PRO A 531 0.56 -17.20 5.27
CA PRO A 531 -0.62 -16.54 5.78
C PRO A 531 -0.48 -16.45 7.30
N THR A 532 -0.23 -15.26 7.81
CA THR A 532 -0.37 -15.04 9.24
C THR A 532 -1.85 -14.87 9.53
N GLY A 533 -2.42 -15.68 10.41
CA GLY A 533 -3.85 -15.65 10.77
C GLY A 533 -4.36 -14.34 11.38
N THR A 534 -3.61 -13.27 11.26
CA THR A 534 -3.96 -11.92 11.71
C THR A 534 -4.38 -10.99 10.58
N GLY A 535 -4.31 -11.44 9.36
CA GLY A 535 -4.49 -10.56 8.20
C GLY A 535 -5.66 -10.94 7.35
N ALA A 536 -6.71 -11.07 7.95
CA ALA A 536 -7.82 -10.56 7.46
C ALA A 536 -8.55 -11.12 6.24
N MET A 537 -8.26 -11.08 5.06
CA MET A 537 -9.21 -11.36 3.98
C MET A 537 -9.17 -12.78 3.44
N THR A 538 -8.28 -13.58 3.94
CA THR A 538 -8.21 -14.99 3.60
C THR A 538 -7.98 -15.80 4.88
N ASN A 539 -9.04 -16.24 5.52
CA ASN A 539 -8.98 -17.35 6.48
C ASN A 539 -8.53 -18.66 5.81
N VAL A 540 -7.81 -18.57 4.72
CA VAL A 540 -7.24 -19.73 4.04
C VAL A 540 -5.85 -19.92 4.60
N GLU A 541 -5.76 -20.69 5.65
CA GLU A 541 -4.57 -20.95 6.47
C GLU A 541 -3.35 -21.51 5.71
N TYR A 542 -3.43 -21.73 4.39
CA TYR A 542 -2.45 -22.51 3.67
C TYR A 542 -2.01 -21.91 2.32
N ILE A 543 -2.49 -20.73 1.95
CA ILE A 543 -2.07 -20.09 0.70
C ILE A 543 -1.12 -18.93 1.02
N PRO A 544 0.14 -18.95 0.56
CA PRO A 544 1.03 -17.80 0.66
C PRO A 544 0.40 -16.55 0.04
N TYR A 545 0.68 -15.40 0.63
CA TYR A 545 0.17 -14.12 0.10
C TYR A 545 0.79 -13.76 -1.24
N HIS A 546 1.99 -14.28 -1.53
CA HIS A 546 2.68 -14.04 -2.78
C HIS A 546 2.92 -15.35 -3.51
N VAL A 547 2.84 -15.28 -4.83
CA VAL A 547 3.10 -16.45 -5.69
C VAL A 547 4.55 -16.87 -5.53
N CYS A 548 4.77 -18.04 -4.94
CA CYS A 548 6.09 -18.61 -4.73
C CYS A 548 6.55 -19.51 -5.90
N SER A 549 7.84 -19.82 -5.94
CA SER A 549 8.40 -20.72 -6.92
C SER A 549 7.80 -22.12 -6.85
N SER A 550 7.52 -22.72 -8.00
CA SER A 550 7.13 -24.13 -8.16
C SER A 550 8.31 -25.10 -8.06
N ARG A 551 9.52 -24.58 -7.90
CA ARG A 551 10.76 -25.34 -7.78
C ARG A 551 11.31 -25.26 -6.36
N THR A 552 12.09 -26.29 -5.98
CA THR A 552 12.93 -26.21 -4.78
C THR A 552 14.09 -25.27 -5.08
N VAL A 553 14.32 -24.28 -4.20
CA VAL A 553 15.38 -23.29 -4.34
C VAL A 553 16.25 -23.27 -3.09
N THR A 554 17.57 -23.42 -3.27
CA THR A 554 18.56 -23.26 -2.21
C THR A 554 19.17 -21.87 -2.28
N HIS A 555 19.09 -21.14 -1.18
CA HIS A 555 19.54 -19.76 -1.02
C HIS A 555 20.81 -19.72 -0.17
N ARG A 556 21.78 -18.93 -0.59
CA ARG A 556 23.06 -18.70 0.11
C ARG A 556 23.22 -17.22 0.35
N VAL A 557 23.24 -16.81 1.60
CA VAL A 557 23.37 -15.41 2.03
C VAL A 557 24.78 -15.16 2.57
N TYR A 558 25.47 -14.20 1.98
CA TYR A 558 26.84 -13.83 2.34
C TYR A 558 26.84 -12.59 3.26
N ARG A 559 27.80 -12.54 4.18
CA ARG A 559 27.88 -11.50 5.22
C ARG A 559 29.33 -11.18 5.62
N ASP A 560 30.27 -11.47 4.74
CA ASP A 560 31.69 -11.19 4.95
C ASP A 560 32.07 -9.77 4.53
N ALA A 561 33.34 -9.37 4.77
CA ALA A 561 33.83 -8.03 4.45
C ALA A 561 33.85 -7.67 2.95
N GLU A 562 33.89 -8.68 2.06
CA GLU A 562 33.83 -8.50 0.61
C GLU A 562 32.37 -8.38 0.13
N ARG A 563 31.41 -8.95 0.90
CA ARG A 563 29.98 -9.06 0.60
C ARG A 563 29.16 -8.68 1.85
N PRO A 564 29.20 -7.41 2.27
CA PRO A 564 28.69 -6.97 3.56
C PRO A 564 27.17 -6.73 3.50
N SER A 565 26.37 -7.79 3.54
CA SER A 565 24.90 -7.67 3.62
C SER A 565 24.49 -6.88 4.86
N HIS A 566 23.61 -5.90 4.67
CA HIS A 566 23.19 -5.00 5.76
C HIS A 566 21.81 -4.38 5.54
N LEU A 567 21.10 -4.12 6.66
CA LEU A 567 19.96 -3.21 6.70
C LEU A 567 20.44 -1.76 6.82
N LEU A 568 19.81 -0.85 6.09
CA LEU A 568 19.92 0.59 6.31
C LEU A 568 18.64 1.05 7.02
N LEU A 569 18.76 1.38 8.31
CA LEU A 569 17.64 1.78 9.15
C LEU A 569 17.60 3.30 9.37
N PRO A 570 16.39 3.92 9.30
CA PRO A 570 16.17 5.31 9.59
C PRO A 570 16.07 5.54 11.12
N ILE A 571 17.22 5.67 11.78
CA ILE A 571 17.28 5.92 13.23
C ILE A 571 16.92 7.39 13.49
N ILE A 572 15.98 7.62 14.39
CA ILE A 572 15.63 8.95 14.87
C ILE A 572 16.32 9.17 16.22
N PRO A 573 17.24 10.14 16.32
CA PRO A 573 17.89 10.45 17.59
C PRO A 573 16.86 10.92 18.61
N GLU A 574 17.02 10.51 19.87
CA GLU A 574 16.22 11.06 20.94
C GLU A 574 16.52 12.58 21.07
N ALA A 575 15.46 13.38 21.09
CA ALA A 575 15.59 14.81 21.29
C ALA A 575 16.16 15.07 22.70
N GLY A 576 17.48 15.29 22.78
CA GLY A 576 18.14 15.95 23.87
C GLY A 576 18.26 15.22 25.21
N ASN A 577 19.26 14.33 25.33
CA ASN A 577 20.07 14.25 26.54
C ASN A 577 21.49 14.76 26.23
N HIS A 578 21.62 15.95 25.68
CA HIS A 578 22.84 16.72 25.85
C HIS A 578 22.87 17.23 27.29
N ARG A 579 23.30 16.39 28.23
CA ARG A 579 23.93 16.89 29.45
C ARG A 579 25.25 17.50 28.99
N PRO A 580 25.49 18.82 29.18
CA PRO A 580 26.80 19.36 28.97
C PRO A 580 27.74 18.66 29.98
N THR A 581 28.80 18.06 29.45
CA THR A 581 29.95 17.60 30.22
C THR A 581 30.67 18.77 30.86
#